data_027ab318e127c0315de781e95d46f8a7
#
_entry.id   027ab318e127c0315de781e95d46f8a7
#
_cell.length_a   1.000
_cell.length_b   1.000
_cell.length_c   1.000
_cell.angle_alpha   90.00
_cell.angle_beta   90.00
_cell.angle_gamma   90.00
#
_symmetry.space_group_name_H-M   'P 1'
#
loop_
_entity.id
_entity.type
_entity.pdbx_description
1 polymer ?
#
loop_
_entity_poly.entity_id
_entity_poly.type
_entity_poly.pdbx_seq_one_letter_code
_entity_poly.pdbx_strand_id
1 'polypeptide(L)'
;MKNIIIVVSLLFSLKVTGQHNTAFNSPPEWSKSVIWYQIFVERFCNGDIKNDPVIDDAPKGWKITPWTQNWYKQDDWEKRSGKSFDETIQQRRYGGDLQGILNKLDYLQDLGITALFLNPINDAPSLHKYDARNYHHIDVNFGPDPVGDNKLIASEDPADSSTWKWTSADKLFLKLIEEIHNRGMKIIVDYSWNHTGTSFWAWKDLLKNQEKSKYKDWYEIESFDNPFTPENEFKYKGWAGVIDLPELKKVNVTSQRISGLPYEGDINEGAKRHIFAVTKRWLAPDGDIAKGIDGYRLDVADQIGMGFWRDFRRLVRSVQPNAYLVGEIWWENFPERLMNPAPYTKGDVFDAVMFYQAYRPARYFFAKTDFKINAEQFKDSLLFQWNRVPIDNQYAMMNVSSSHDSPRLLTDFNNNNKYKYLPDSLSRVNYNVDKPTEETYKRLRLYLVHLFTTVGSPNIFNGEEMGMWGADDPNNRKPLWWNELQFESETRTNNEFHHTETDAIGFNQKQFDWFKKLIKIRKDNPVLSTGEISFLVSQNKKLVYKRRNHQQEIVVIFNLEKSTEKFSLFDNSSYVDLLTNQVIKGTAAEMKPLSAMILKKL
;
A
#
# COMPACT_ATOMS: atom_id res chain seq x y z
N MET A 1 36.96 75.87 -19.97
CA MET A 1 35.87 75.00 -20.40
C MET A 1 36.33 73.60 -20.12
N LYS A 2 35.83 72.98 -19.04
CA LYS A 2 36.18 71.58 -18.63
C LYS A 2 35.05 70.71 -19.08
N ASN A 3 35.31 69.74 -19.95
CA ASN A 3 34.37 68.74 -20.38
C ASN A 3 34.28 67.67 -19.33
N ILE A 4 33.09 67.47 -18.77
CA ILE A 4 32.76 66.36 -17.87
C ILE A 4 32.18 65.21 -18.74
N ILE A 5 32.90 64.09 -18.78
CA ILE A 5 32.41 62.86 -19.40
C ILE A 5 31.66 62.05 -18.29
N ILE A 6 30.35 61.90 -18.47
CA ILE A 6 29.53 61.04 -17.60
C ILE A 6 29.57 59.62 -18.19
N VAL A 7 30.23 58.72 -17.49
CA VAL A 7 30.18 57.29 -17.79
C VAL A 7 28.93 56.67 -17.08
N VAL A 8 27.93 56.32 -17.88
CA VAL A 8 26.76 55.59 -17.40
C VAL A 8 27.09 54.10 -17.41
N SER A 9 27.34 53.56 -16.22
CA SER A 9 27.49 52.09 -16.02
C SER A 9 26.11 51.44 -16.02
N LEU A 10 25.75 50.76 -17.11
CA LEU A 10 24.60 49.84 -17.12
C LEU A 10 24.96 48.55 -16.35
N LEU A 11 24.44 48.43 -15.15
CA LEU A 11 24.40 47.17 -14.40
C LEU A 11 23.31 46.26 -15.00
N PHE A 12 23.72 45.35 -15.85
CA PHE A 12 22.87 44.20 -16.20
C PHE A 12 22.81 43.25 -15.00
N SER A 13 21.74 43.32 -14.23
CA SER A 13 21.39 42.25 -13.26
C SER A 13 20.86 41.06 -14.06
N LEU A 14 21.72 40.07 -14.29
CA LEU A 14 21.31 38.74 -14.69
C LEU A 14 20.44 38.17 -13.57
N LYS A 15 19.11 38.24 -13.71
CA LYS A 15 18.19 37.37 -12.98
C LYS A 15 18.42 35.97 -13.51
N VAL A 16 19.23 35.19 -12.82
CA VAL A 16 19.22 33.74 -12.94
C VAL A 16 17.86 33.27 -12.39
N THR A 17 16.85 33.27 -13.24
CA THR A 17 15.64 32.51 -12.99
C THR A 17 16.05 31.05 -13.09
N GLY A 18 16.32 30.42 -11.94
CA GLY A 18 16.37 28.95 -11.87
C GLY A 18 15.05 28.47 -12.42
N GLN A 19 15.05 27.89 -13.61
CA GLN A 19 13.97 27.06 -14.08
C GLN A 19 13.92 25.87 -13.09
N HIS A 20 13.09 25.98 -12.05
CA HIS A 20 12.65 24.81 -11.31
C HIS A 20 12.02 23.88 -12.35
N ASN A 21 12.67 22.76 -12.60
CA ASN A 21 12.22 21.78 -13.57
C ASN A 21 10.90 21.18 -13.03
N THR A 22 9.77 21.79 -13.40
CA THR A 22 8.43 21.46 -12.92
C THR A 22 8.09 19.98 -13.14
N ALA A 23 8.71 19.35 -14.15
CA ALA A 23 8.58 17.93 -14.42
C ALA A 23 9.05 17.02 -13.27
N PHE A 24 9.98 17.49 -12.41
CA PHE A 24 10.43 16.72 -11.24
C PHE A 24 9.56 16.92 -9.99
N ASN A 25 8.75 17.96 -9.96
CA ASN A 25 7.99 18.35 -8.77
C ASN A 25 6.54 17.87 -8.80
N SER A 26 5.98 17.60 -9.99
CA SER A 26 4.62 17.11 -10.14
C SER A 26 4.57 15.58 -10.18
N PRO A 27 3.48 14.94 -9.69
CA PRO A 27 3.22 13.53 -9.93
C PRO A 27 3.17 13.21 -11.43
N PRO A 28 3.58 12.01 -11.86
CA PRO A 28 3.42 11.59 -13.25
C PRO A 28 1.93 11.53 -13.63
N GLU A 29 1.58 11.99 -14.82
CA GLU A 29 0.18 12.10 -15.26
C GLU A 29 -0.58 10.77 -15.15
N TRP A 30 0.07 9.65 -15.49
CA TRP A 30 -0.56 8.35 -15.41
C TRP A 30 -1.07 8.00 -13.99
N SER A 31 -0.39 8.48 -12.93
CA SER A 31 -0.75 8.17 -11.55
C SER A 31 -2.08 8.78 -11.08
N LYS A 32 -2.56 9.81 -11.79
CA LYS A 32 -3.81 10.52 -11.46
C LYS A 32 -5.08 9.75 -11.88
N SER A 33 -4.95 8.74 -12.75
CA SER A 33 -6.09 8.01 -13.33
C SER A 33 -6.07 6.50 -13.09
N VAL A 34 -5.09 5.99 -12.36
CA VAL A 34 -4.93 4.54 -12.15
C VAL A 34 -5.96 3.97 -11.17
N ILE A 35 -6.19 2.67 -11.34
CA ILE A 35 -6.84 1.80 -10.38
C ILE A 35 -5.75 0.86 -9.85
N TRP A 36 -5.35 1.07 -8.62
CA TRP A 36 -4.33 0.28 -7.95
C TRP A 36 -4.88 -1.06 -7.48
N TYR A 37 -4.05 -2.12 -7.61
CA TYR A 37 -4.31 -3.41 -7.01
C TYR A 37 -3.08 -3.85 -6.23
N GLN A 38 -3.21 -3.92 -4.91
CA GLN A 38 -2.14 -4.31 -4.00
C GLN A 38 -2.08 -5.83 -3.88
N ILE A 39 -0.90 -6.41 -4.09
CA ILE A 39 -0.67 -7.86 -4.05
C ILE A 39 0.30 -8.21 -2.91
N PHE A 40 -0.16 -9.05 -1.99
CA PHE A 40 0.69 -9.75 -1.03
C PHE A 40 1.05 -11.11 -1.64
N VAL A 41 2.26 -11.20 -2.21
CA VAL A 41 2.64 -12.25 -3.18
C VAL A 41 2.47 -13.66 -2.61
N GLU A 42 2.98 -13.92 -1.40
CA GLU A 42 2.94 -15.24 -0.74
C GLU A 42 1.50 -15.77 -0.53
N ARG A 43 0.49 -14.91 -0.59
CA ARG A 43 -0.93 -15.23 -0.37
C ARG A 43 -1.79 -14.99 -1.60
N PHE A 44 -1.18 -14.66 -2.75
CA PHE A 44 -1.91 -14.33 -3.97
C PHE A 44 -2.29 -15.57 -4.79
N CYS A 45 -1.29 -16.31 -5.27
CA CYS A 45 -1.49 -17.54 -6.05
C CYS A 45 -0.17 -18.33 -6.10
N ASN A 46 -0.21 -19.62 -5.77
CA ASN A 46 0.90 -20.54 -6.00
C ASN A 46 0.90 -20.95 -7.48
N GLY A 47 1.88 -20.50 -8.23
CA GLY A 47 2.01 -20.75 -9.66
C GLY A 47 2.99 -21.87 -10.02
N ASP A 48 3.94 -22.18 -9.14
CA ASP A 48 4.92 -23.26 -9.30
C ASP A 48 5.25 -23.93 -7.97
N ILE A 49 4.64 -25.07 -7.71
CA ILE A 49 4.85 -25.86 -6.48
C ILE A 49 6.29 -26.35 -6.27
N LYS A 50 7.19 -26.22 -7.28
CA LYS A 50 8.59 -26.63 -7.16
C LYS A 50 9.44 -25.60 -6.41
N ASN A 51 8.97 -24.38 -6.33
CA ASN A 51 9.62 -23.30 -5.61
C ASN A 51 9.02 -23.06 -4.21
N ASP A 52 8.10 -23.92 -3.78
CA ASP A 52 7.47 -23.81 -2.48
C ASP A 52 8.52 -23.55 -1.38
N PRO A 53 8.33 -22.52 -0.54
CA PRO A 53 9.34 -22.10 0.40
C PRO A 53 9.63 -23.15 1.47
N VAL A 54 10.89 -23.22 1.88
CA VAL A 54 11.33 -23.88 3.10
C VAL A 54 11.80 -22.77 4.04
N ILE A 55 11.27 -22.73 5.26
CA ILE A 55 11.69 -21.73 6.24
C ILE A 55 12.98 -22.19 6.93
N ASP A 56 13.88 -21.23 7.18
CA ASP A 56 15.05 -21.46 8.03
C ASP A 56 14.57 -21.87 9.44
N ASP A 57 15.25 -22.80 10.06
CA ASP A 57 14.90 -23.31 11.40
C ASP A 57 13.44 -23.83 11.52
N ALA A 58 12.95 -24.44 10.45
CA ALA A 58 11.60 -24.98 10.40
C ALA A 58 11.31 -25.91 11.58
N PRO A 59 10.15 -25.77 12.25
CA PRO A 59 9.72 -26.70 13.30
C PRO A 59 9.69 -28.13 12.78
N LYS A 60 9.94 -29.09 13.66
CA LYS A 60 9.92 -30.52 13.29
C LYS A 60 8.60 -30.91 12.62
N GLY A 61 8.70 -31.40 11.38
CA GLY A 61 7.58 -31.82 10.56
C GLY A 61 6.78 -30.66 9.94
N TRP A 62 7.40 -29.47 9.87
CA TRP A 62 6.85 -28.35 9.13
C TRP A 62 6.63 -28.71 7.65
N LYS A 63 5.53 -28.22 7.10
CA LYS A 63 5.17 -28.30 5.68
C LYS A 63 4.42 -27.04 5.28
N ILE A 64 4.43 -26.73 3.99
CA ILE A 64 3.56 -25.73 3.42
C ILE A 64 2.08 -26.04 3.72
N THR A 65 1.30 -25.06 4.11
CA THR A 65 -0.12 -25.22 4.43
C THR A 65 -0.93 -25.32 3.13
N PRO A 66 -1.87 -26.27 3.01
CA PRO A 66 -2.74 -26.36 1.83
C PRO A 66 -3.53 -25.09 1.61
N TRP A 67 -3.57 -24.59 0.36
CA TRP A 67 -4.20 -23.32 -0.02
C TRP A 67 -5.66 -23.19 0.41
N THR A 68 -6.41 -24.29 0.36
CA THR A 68 -7.85 -24.34 0.61
C THR A 68 -8.23 -24.77 2.02
N GLN A 69 -7.23 -24.97 2.89
CA GLN A 69 -7.47 -25.39 4.27
C GLN A 69 -8.19 -24.30 5.07
N ASN A 70 -9.06 -24.69 5.99
CA ASN A 70 -9.62 -23.81 7.00
C ASN A 70 -8.52 -23.01 7.70
N TRP A 71 -8.57 -21.69 7.59
CA TRP A 71 -7.57 -20.77 8.12
C TRP A 71 -7.27 -20.99 9.60
N TYR A 72 -8.29 -21.25 10.41
CA TYR A 72 -8.17 -21.41 11.86
C TYR A 72 -7.79 -22.83 12.30
N LYS A 73 -7.72 -23.78 11.38
CA LYS A 73 -7.30 -25.17 11.66
C LYS A 73 -5.78 -25.23 11.72
N GLN A 74 -5.25 -25.57 12.90
CA GLN A 74 -3.82 -25.78 13.06
C GLN A 74 -3.33 -27.00 12.26
N ASP A 75 -2.18 -26.83 11.60
CA ASP A 75 -1.43 -27.91 10.97
C ASP A 75 -0.88 -28.89 12.02
N ASP A 76 -0.48 -30.10 11.60
CA ASP A 76 0.04 -31.10 12.52
C ASP A 76 1.34 -30.68 13.19
N TRP A 77 2.18 -29.89 12.53
CA TRP A 77 3.41 -29.34 13.12
C TRP A 77 3.08 -28.27 14.18
N GLU A 78 2.04 -27.46 13.98
CA GLU A 78 1.58 -26.45 14.93
C GLU A 78 1.05 -27.12 16.20
N LYS A 79 0.19 -28.14 16.06
CA LYS A 79 -0.32 -28.93 17.19
C LYS A 79 0.82 -29.58 17.98
N ARG A 80 1.83 -30.13 17.29
CA ARG A 80 2.99 -30.78 17.95
C ARG A 80 3.87 -29.77 18.70
N SER A 81 3.87 -28.49 18.32
CA SER A 81 4.63 -27.44 19.00
C SER A 81 4.05 -27.12 20.39
N GLY A 82 2.77 -27.46 20.63
CA GLY A 82 2.04 -27.09 21.85
C GLY A 82 1.72 -25.59 21.96
N LYS A 83 1.97 -24.82 20.89
CA LYS A 83 1.71 -23.38 20.81
C LYS A 83 0.29 -23.13 20.30
N SER A 84 -0.23 -21.95 20.62
CA SER A 84 -1.51 -21.46 20.09
C SER A 84 -1.43 -21.19 18.58
N PHE A 85 -2.59 -21.03 17.95
CA PHE A 85 -2.70 -20.60 16.55
C PHE A 85 -1.97 -19.27 16.30
N ASP A 86 -2.15 -18.28 17.17
CA ASP A 86 -1.56 -16.94 17.00
C ASP A 86 -0.03 -16.96 17.10
N GLU A 87 0.55 -17.87 17.87
CA GLU A 87 2.01 -18.01 17.99
C GLU A 87 2.65 -18.71 16.78
N THR A 88 1.87 -19.46 16.00
CA THR A 88 2.39 -20.30 14.90
C THR A 88 2.04 -19.77 13.52
N ILE A 89 0.95 -19.02 13.38
CA ILE A 89 0.38 -18.61 12.10
C ILE A 89 1.37 -17.83 11.20
N GLN A 90 2.28 -17.04 11.80
CA GLN A 90 3.30 -16.31 11.06
C GLN A 90 4.37 -17.23 10.43
N GLN A 91 4.45 -18.49 10.83
CA GLN A 91 5.36 -19.47 10.25
C GLN A 91 4.72 -20.26 9.09
N ARG A 92 3.42 -20.09 8.83
CA ARG A 92 2.77 -20.72 7.69
C ARG A 92 3.23 -20.10 6.38
N ARG A 93 3.42 -20.95 5.39
CA ARG A 93 3.63 -20.56 3.99
C ARG A 93 2.58 -21.25 3.12
N TYR A 94 2.15 -20.56 2.08
CA TYR A 94 1.16 -21.02 1.11
C TYR A 94 1.73 -21.08 -0.31
N GLY A 95 2.94 -20.57 -0.51
CA GLY A 95 3.69 -20.70 -1.76
C GLY A 95 3.25 -19.76 -2.89
N GLY A 96 2.56 -18.67 -2.58
CA GLY A 96 2.30 -17.66 -3.61
C GLY A 96 3.61 -17.10 -4.17
N ASP A 97 3.68 -16.92 -5.51
CA ASP A 97 4.89 -16.59 -6.24
C ASP A 97 4.65 -15.69 -7.46
N LEU A 98 5.74 -15.32 -8.18
CA LEU A 98 5.64 -14.48 -9.38
C LEU A 98 4.97 -15.21 -10.56
N GLN A 99 5.12 -16.54 -10.67
CA GLN A 99 4.40 -17.30 -11.67
C GLN A 99 2.90 -17.28 -11.42
N GLY A 100 2.47 -17.31 -10.17
CA GLY A 100 1.07 -17.14 -9.78
C GLY A 100 0.50 -15.80 -10.20
N ILE A 101 1.29 -14.71 -10.07
CA ILE A 101 0.87 -13.39 -10.57
C ILE A 101 0.75 -13.42 -12.11
N LEU A 102 1.73 -13.95 -12.81
CA LEU A 102 1.69 -14.11 -14.27
C LEU A 102 0.43 -14.86 -14.73
N ASN A 103 0.09 -15.96 -14.06
CA ASN A 103 -1.07 -16.79 -14.38
C ASN A 103 -2.41 -16.04 -14.15
N LYS A 104 -2.42 -14.97 -13.37
CA LYS A 104 -3.62 -14.19 -13.02
C LYS A 104 -3.68 -12.79 -13.65
N LEU A 105 -2.74 -12.44 -14.56
CA LEU A 105 -2.76 -11.13 -15.23
C LEU A 105 -4.04 -10.89 -16.04
N ASP A 106 -4.57 -11.92 -16.69
CA ASP A 106 -5.82 -11.80 -17.46
C ASP A 106 -7.03 -11.55 -16.55
N TYR A 107 -7.06 -12.17 -15.34
CA TYR A 107 -8.07 -11.87 -14.32
C TYR A 107 -7.99 -10.40 -13.87
N LEU A 108 -6.79 -9.88 -13.62
CA LEU A 108 -6.59 -8.48 -13.23
C LEU A 108 -6.98 -7.51 -14.35
N GLN A 109 -6.67 -7.86 -15.59
CA GLN A 109 -7.07 -7.08 -16.76
C GLN A 109 -8.59 -7.10 -16.96
N ASP A 110 -9.25 -8.26 -16.78
CA ASP A 110 -10.71 -8.40 -16.87
C ASP A 110 -11.43 -7.62 -15.75
N LEU A 111 -10.88 -7.61 -14.54
CA LEU A 111 -11.36 -6.77 -13.45
C LEU A 111 -11.25 -5.27 -13.80
N GLY A 112 -10.29 -4.91 -14.66
CA GLY A 112 -10.07 -3.55 -15.15
C GLY A 112 -8.95 -2.79 -14.43
N ILE A 113 -8.08 -3.49 -13.71
CA ILE A 113 -6.90 -2.95 -13.03
C ILE A 113 -5.96 -2.28 -14.03
N THR A 114 -5.34 -1.19 -13.62
CA THR A 114 -4.41 -0.44 -14.48
C THR A 114 -3.02 -0.24 -13.84
N ALA A 115 -2.88 -0.55 -12.55
CA ALA A 115 -1.59 -0.51 -11.90
C ALA A 115 -1.49 -1.53 -10.76
N LEU A 116 -0.36 -2.21 -10.66
CA LEU A 116 -0.06 -3.15 -9.58
C LEU A 116 0.86 -2.49 -8.55
N PHE A 117 0.58 -2.76 -7.30
CA PHE A 117 1.44 -2.48 -6.16
C PHE A 117 1.79 -3.82 -5.49
N LEU A 118 3.04 -4.26 -5.60
CA LEU A 118 3.51 -5.47 -4.94
C LEU A 118 4.07 -5.13 -3.57
N ASN A 119 3.58 -5.77 -2.50
CA ASN A 119 4.26 -5.82 -1.22
C ASN A 119 5.68 -6.35 -1.40
N PRO A 120 6.61 -6.22 -0.43
CA PRO A 120 8.01 -6.53 -0.67
C PRO A 120 8.23 -7.89 -1.33
N ILE A 121 9.08 -7.91 -2.34
CA ILE A 121 9.45 -9.11 -3.11
C ILE A 121 10.93 -9.42 -3.05
N ASN A 122 11.71 -8.59 -2.36
CA ASN A 122 13.14 -8.79 -2.14
C ASN A 122 13.42 -10.06 -1.33
N ASP A 123 14.61 -10.62 -1.48
CA ASP A 123 15.04 -11.81 -0.74
C ASP A 123 15.01 -11.57 0.77
N ALA A 124 14.21 -12.37 1.48
CA ALA A 124 14.00 -12.27 2.92
C ALA A 124 13.45 -13.56 3.51
N PRO A 125 13.73 -13.89 4.79
CA PRO A 125 13.27 -15.12 5.42
C PRO A 125 11.77 -15.14 5.73
N SER A 126 11.18 -13.98 6.08
CA SER A 126 9.76 -13.93 6.47
C SER A 126 8.81 -13.99 5.26
N LEU A 127 7.54 -14.23 5.56
CA LEU A 127 6.47 -14.20 4.55
C LEU A 127 6.16 -12.79 4.03
N HIS A 128 6.46 -11.76 4.84
CA HIS A 128 6.16 -10.35 4.53
C HIS A 128 7.32 -9.61 3.84
N LYS A 129 8.55 -10.18 3.89
CA LYS A 129 9.75 -9.70 3.21
C LYS A 129 10.29 -8.32 3.64
N TYR A 130 9.81 -7.73 4.74
CA TYR A 130 10.36 -6.48 5.28
C TYR A 130 11.71 -6.68 6.00
N ASP A 131 12.05 -7.90 6.41
CA ASP A 131 13.30 -8.32 7.03
C ASP A 131 14.34 -8.76 5.99
N ALA A 132 14.71 -7.86 5.09
CA ALA A 132 15.55 -8.15 3.93
C ALA A 132 16.84 -8.90 4.28
N ARG A 133 17.16 -9.94 3.48
CA ARG A 133 18.43 -10.63 3.39
C ARG A 133 19.32 -10.00 2.31
N ASN A 134 18.69 -9.64 1.20
CA ASN A 134 19.24 -8.86 0.10
C ASN A 134 18.17 -7.91 -0.46
N TYR A 135 18.55 -6.67 -0.74
CA TYR A 135 17.66 -5.74 -1.42
C TYR A 135 17.69 -5.84 -2.94
N HIS A 136 18.80 -6.30 -3.52
CA HIS A 136 19.03 -6.25 -4.97
C HIS A 136 18.56 -7.50 -5.71
N HIS A 137 18.07 -8.52 -5.00
CA HIS A 137 17.48 -9.71 -5.58
C HIS A 137 16.02 -9.89 -5.13
N ILE A 138 15.25 -10.50 -6.01
CA ILE A 138 13.93 -11.06 -5.71
C ILE A 138 14.12 -12.31 -4.85
N ASP A 139 13.18 -12.58 -3.96
CA ASP A 139 13.19 -13.79 -3.13
C ASP A 139 13.28 -15.04 -4.01
N VAL A 140 14.21 -15.91 -3.70
CA VAL A 140 14.48 -17.09 -4.51
C VAL A 140 13.26 -18.03 -4.61
N ASN A 141 12.41 -18.07 -3.59
CA ASN A 141 11.19 -18.88 -3.58
C ASN A 141 10.04 -18.24 -4.39
N PHE A 142 10.24 -17.04 -4.92
CA PHE A 142 9.32 -16.43 -5.89
C PHE A 142 9.71 -16.75 -7.35
N GLY A 143 10.87 -17.39 -7.57
CA GLY A 143 11.40 -17.76 -8.86
C GLY A 143 11.51 -19.27 -9.09
N PRO A 144 11.85 -19.72 -10.30
CA PRO A 144 11.75 -21.13 -10.68
C PRO A 144 12.90 -22.03 -10.20
N ASP A 145 14.05 -21.47 -9.74
CA ASP A 145 15.23 -22.25 -9.33
C ASP A 145 15.86 -21.71 -8.02
N PRO A 146 15.22 -21.89 -6.87
CA PRO A 146 15.74 -21.41 -5.60
C PRO A 146 17.15 -21.91 -5.27
N VAL A 147 17.49 -23.13 -5.66
CA VAL A 147 18.79 -23.75 -5.38
C VAL A 147 19.90 -23.12 -6.24
N GLY A 148 19.62 -22.93 -7.54
CA GLY A 148 20.55 -22.26 -8.46
C GLY A 148 20.77 -20.80 -8.11
N ASP A 149 19.68 -20.10 -7.74
CA ASP A 149 19.70 -18.69 -7.36
C ASP A 149 20.52 -18.47 -6.08
N ASN A 150 20.36 -19.30 -5.04
CA ASN A 150 21.18 -19.21 -3.83
C ASN A 150 22.68 -19.40 -4.12
N LYS A 151 23.06 -20.32 -5.03
CA LYS A 151 24.46 -20.52 -5.44
C LYS A 151 25.00 -19.30 -6.20
N LEU A 152 24.16 -18.69 -7.05
CA LEU A 152 24.51 -17.51 -7.80
C LEU A 152 24.74 -16.32 -6.88
N ILE A 153 23.81 -16.05 -5.96
CA ILE A 153 23.90 -14.99 -4.94
C ILE A 153 25.16 -15.17 -4.09
N ALA A 154 25.48 -16.39 -3.67
CA ALA A 154 26.68 -16.68 -2.88
C ALA A 154 27.99 -16.43 -3.65
N SER A 155 27.96 -16.26 -4.97
CA SER A 155 29.13 -15.98 -5.84
C SER A 155 29.36 -14.49 -6.09
N GLU A 156 28.56 -13.60 -5.51
CA GLU A 156 28.64 -12.15 -5.67
C GLU A 156 29.31 -11.49 -4.46
N ASP A 157 29.83 -10.28 -4.66
CA ASP A 157 30.05 -9.34 -3.56
C ASP A 157 28.80 -8.43 -3.45
N PRO A 158 27.93 -8.62 -2.46
CA PRO A 158 26.68 -7.84 -2.37
C PRO A 158 26.93 -6.34 -2.13
N ALA A 159 28.14 -5.94 -1.74
CA ALA A 159 28.52 -4.54 -1.59
C ALA A 159 28.97 -3.89 -2.89
N ASP A 160 29.31 -4.68 -3.93
CA ASP A 160 29.78 -4.21 -5.23
C ASP A 160 28.76 -4.51 -6.32
N SER A 161 27.99 -3.48 -6.72
CA SER A 161 26.95 -3.62 -7.74
C SER A 161 27.47 -4.07 -9.11
N SER A 162 28.76 -3.97 -9.38
CA SER A 162 29.36 -4.48 -10.63
C SER A 162 29.44 -6.01 -10.68
N THR A 163 29.34 -6.68 -9.54
CA THR A 163 29.36 -8.14 -9.43
C THR A 163 27.97 -8.77 -9.50
N TRP A 164 26.90 -7.96 -9.36
CA TRP A 164 25.53 -8.45 -9.28
C TRP A 164 25.07 -9.08 -10.59
N LYS A 165 24.48 -10.24 -10.48
CA LYS A 165 23.94 -11.02 -11.60
C LYS A 165 22.41 -11.01 -11.55
N TRP A 166 21.79 -11.50 -12.59
CA TRP A 166 20.34 -11.70 -12.63
C TRP A 166 20.04 -13.16 -12.27
N THR A 167 19.40 -13.39 -11.12
CA THR A 167 18.90 -14.71 -10.71
C THR A 167 17.76 -15.17 -11.62
N SER A 168 17.30 -16.40 -11.47
CA SER A 168 16.11 -16.87 -12.19
C SER A 168 14.85 -16.16 -11.71
N ALA A 169 14.77 -15.85 -10.41
CA ALA A 169 13.70 -15.07 -9.82
C ALA A 169 13.69 -13.62 -10.35
N ASP A 170 14.85 -12.97 -10.42
CA ASP A 170 14.97 -11.63 -11.00
C ASP A 170 14.50 -11.61 -12.46
N LYS A 171 14.92 -12.59 -13.27
CA LYS A 171 14.51 -12.70 -14.68
C LYS A 171 13.01 -12.94 -14.83
N LEU A 172 12.41 -13.72 -13.94
CA LEU A 172 10.98 -13.94 -13.94
C LEU A 172 10.24 -12.64 -13.58
N PHE A 173 10.79 -11.85 -12.65
CA PHE A 173 10.23 -10.54 -12.33
C PHE A 173 10.34 -9.55 -13.50
N LEU A 174 11.47 -9.51 -14.22
CA LEU A 174 11.60 -8.70 -15.44
C LEU A 174 10.58 -9.12 -16.51
N LYS A 175 10.35 -10.42 -16.68
CA LYS A 175 9.27 -10.92 -17.54
C LYS A 175 7.88 -10.48 -17.06
N LEU A 176 7.63 -10.50 -15.76
CA LEU A 176 6.36 -10.03 -15.20
C LEU A 176 6.15 -8.53 -15.49
N ILE A 177 7.19 -7.70 -15.35
CA ILE A 177 7.14 -6.27 -15.72
C ILE A 177 6.76 -6.11 -17.20
N GLU A 178 7.42 -6.83 -18.10
CA GLU A 178 7.14 -6.82 -19.53
C GLU A 178 5.67 -7.17 -19.82
N GLU A 179 5.16 -8.26 -19.23
CA GLU A 179 3.78 -8.70 -19.42
C GLU A 179 2.73 -7.72 -18.86
N ILE A 180 3.06 -7.01 -17.78
CA ILE A 180 2.24 -5.95 -17.21
C ILE A 180 2.22 -4.74 -18.16
N HIS A 181 3.39 -4.31 -18.65
CA HIS A 181 3.49 -3.19 -19.59
C HIS A 181 2.82 -3.51 -20.93
N ASN A 182 2.93 -4.74 -21.45
CA ASN A 182 2.25 -5.18 -22.67
C ASN A 182 0.72 -5.10 -22.56
N ARG A 183 0.17 -5.17 -21.35
CA ARG A 183 -1.28 -4.96 -21.06
C ARG A 183 -1.63 -3.49 -20.80
N GLY A 184 -0.68 -2.56 -20.96
CA GLY A 184 -0.89 -1.13 -20.68
C GLY A 184 -1.02 -0.81 -19.19
N MET A 185 -0.64 -1.73 -18.31
CA MET A 185 -0.66 -1.53 -16.86
C MET A 185 0.70 -1.02 -16.36
N LYS A 186 0.71 -0.48 -15.14
CA LYS A 186 1.88 0.00 -14.41
C LYS A 186 2.21 -0.91 -13.22
N ILE A 187 3.46 -0.85 -12.74
CA ILE A 187 3.89 -1.63 -11.56
C ILE A 187 4.80 -0.82 -10.67
N ILE A 188 4.49 -0.82 -9.36
CA ILE A 188 5.39 -0.33 -8.32
C ILE A 188 5.67 -1.44 -7.31
N VAL A 189 6.81 -1.34 -6.63
CA VAL A 189 7.24 -2.29 -5.60
C VAL A 189 7.44 -1.60 -4.26
N ASP A 190 7.23 -2.37 -3.20
CA ASP A 190 7.40 -1.93 -1.82
C ASP A 190 8.83 -2.17 -1.34
N TYR A 191 9.42 -1.17 -0.70
CA TYR A 191 10.72 -1.30 -0.05
C TYR A 191 10.76 -0.58 1.30
N SER A 192 11.35 -1.25 2.29
CA SER A 192 11.71 -0.64 3.57
C SER A 192 13.19 -0.27 3.58
N TRP A 193 13.47 1.03 3.48
CA TRP A 193 14.85 1.55 3.58
C TRP A 193 15.24 1.95 5.00
N ASN A 194 14.37 1.70 5.97
CA ASN A 194 14.59 2.07 7.36
C ASN A 194 15.45 1.08 8.16
N HIS A 195 15.33 -0.20 7.85
CA HIS A 195 15.95 -1.31 8.58
C HIS A 195 16.23 -2.48 7.64
N THR A 196 17.05 -3.43 8.07
CA THR A 196 17.30 -4.71 7.40
C THR A 196 16.80 -5.87 8.27
N GLY A 197 16.84 -7.10 7.77
CA GLY A 197 16.74 -8.28 8.63
C GLY A 197 18.09 -8.63 9.30
N THR A 198 18.04 -9.46 10.32
CA THR A 198 19.26 -10.00 10.98
C THR A 198 20.04 -10.95 10.07
N SER A 199 19.45 -11.42 8.98
CA SER A 199 20.12 -12.23 7.96
C SER A 199 20.76 -11.41 6.84
N PHE A 200 20.66 -10.08 6.85
CA PHE A 200 21.27 -9.19 5.86
C PHE A 200 22.80 -9.31 5.86
N TRP A 201 23.39 -9.33 4.69
CA TRP A 201 24.83 -9.61 4.53
C TRP A 201 25.75 -8.64 5.29
N ALA A 202 25.43 -7.32 5.31
CA ALA A 202 26.21 -6.34 6.06
C ALA A 202 26.03 -6.50 7.59
N TRP A 203 24.83 -6.93 8.02
CA TRP A 203 24.57 -7.25 9.42
C TRP A 203 25.34 -8.50 9.88
N LYS A 204 25.37 -9.55 9.05
CA LYS A 204 26.15 -10.76 9.33
C LYS A 204 27.66 -10.46 9.45
N ASP A 205 28.18 -9.58 8.58
CA ASP A 205 29.58 -9.12 8.70
C ASP A 205 29.78 -8.38 10.03
N LEU A 206 28.85 -7.51 10.41
CA LEU A 206 28.90 -6.77 11.67
C LEU A 206 28.87 -7.70 12.89
N LEU A 207 27.99 -8.69 12.92
CA LEU A 207 27.93 -9.68 14.01
C LEU A 207 29.24 -10.46 14.15
N LYS A 208 29.85 -10.83 13.03
CA LYS A 208 31.12 -11.60 13.01
C LYS A 208 32.32 -10.76 13.39
N ASN A 209 32.42 -9.53 12.89
CA ASN A 209 33.62 -8.70 12.95
C ASN A 209 33.53 -7.59 14.03
N GLN A 210 32.35 -7.40 14.62
CA GLN A 210 32.04 -6.42 15.64
C GLN A 210 32.60 -5.03 15.27
N GLU A 211 33.35 -4.38 16.17
CA GLU A 211 33.93 -3.06 15.94
C GLU A 211 34.87 -2.96 14.73
N LYS A 212 35.40 -4.12 14.25
CA LYS A 212 36.25 -4.20 13.04
C LYS A 212 35.47 -4.27 11.73
N SER A 213 34.14 -4.43 11.79
CA SER A 213 33.30 -4.47 10.58
C SER A 213 33.34 -3.13 9.86
N LYS A 214 33.48 -3.18 8.52
CA LYS A 214 33.36 -2.00 7.65
C LYS A 214 31.93 -1.44 7.57
N TYR A 215 30.94 -2.19 8.09
CA TYR A 215 29.51 -1.83 8.11
C TYR A 215 29.01 -1.38 9.48
N LYS A 216 29.88 -1.26 10.49
CA LYS A 216 29.50 -0.90 11.86
C LYS A 216 28.73 0.42 11.93
N ASP A 217 29.06 1.37 11.07
CA ASP A 217 28.42 2.68 11.01
C ASP A 217 27.12 2.69 10.22
N TRP A 218 26.72 1.56 9.61
CA TRP A 218 25.43 1.46 8.91
C TRP A 218 24.24 1.36 9.87
N TYR A 219 24.48 0.94 11.11
CA TYR A 219 23.45 0.58 12.08
C TYR A 219 23.58 1.40 13.38
N GLU A 220 22.49 1.48 14.13
CA GLU A 220 22.46 2.11 15.46
C GLU A 220 22.96 1.10 16.51
N ILE A 221 24.29 1.06 16.74
CA ILE A 221 24.94 0.18 17.71
C ILE A 221 25.11 0.93 19.02
N GLU A 222 24.67 0.32 20.12
CA GLU A 222 24.80 0.85 21.47
C GLU A 222 26.08 0.37 22.15
N SER A 223 26.45 -0.90 21.99
CA SER A 223 27.70 -1.49 22.50
C SER A 223 28.16 -2.65 21.63
N PHE A 224 29.46 -2.81 21.48
CA PHE A 224 30.09 -3.99 20.88
C PHE A 224 30.38 -5.05 21.93
N ASP A 225 30.47 -6.30 21.48
CA ASP A 225 30.83 -7.44 22.32
C ASP A 225 32.29 -7.36 22.74
N ASN A 226 32.57 -7.65 24.02
CA ASN A 226 33.93 -7.76 24.53
C ASN A 226 34.37 -9.23 24.52
N PRO A 227 35.28 -9.65 23.64
CA PRO A 227 35.65 -11.05 23.49
C PRO A 227 36.41 -11.62 24.71
N PHE A 228 36.71 -10.79 25.71
CA PHE A 228 37.41 -11.20 26.95
C PHE A 228 36.47 -11.46 28.13
N THR A 229 35.16 -11.25 27.95
CA THR A 229 34.11 -11.53 28.94
C THR A 229 33.26 -12.70 28.47
N PRO A 230 32.65 -13.50 29.38
CA PRO A 230 31.78 -14.61 28.99
C PRO A 230 30.38 -14.15 28.54
N GLU A 231 30.00 -12.92 28.88
CA GLU A 231 28.71 -12.31 28.52
C GLU A 231 28.77 -11.73 27.11
N ASN A 232 27.65 -11.74 26.39
CA ASN A 232 27.51 -11.04 25.15
C ASN A 232 26.98 -9.62 25.42
N GLU A 233 27.82 -8.61 25.30
CA GLU A 233 27.50 -7.21 25.53
C GLU A 233 27.03 -6.49 24.25
N PHE A 234 26.91 -7.18 23.12
CA PHE A 234 26.46 -6.58 21.87
C PHE A 234 25.02 -6.09 21.96
N LYS A 235 24.83 -4.78 21.83
CA LYS A 235 23.52 -4.13 21.88
C LYS A 235 23.33 -3.18 20.72
N TYR A 236 22.13 -3.14 20.19
CA TYR A 236 21.75 -2.33 19.05
C TYR A 236 20.28 -1.94 19.11
N LYS A 237 19.91 -0.99 18.30
CA LYS A 237 18.53 -0.53 18.19
C LYS A 237 17.83 -1.24 17.03
N GLY A 238 16.74 -1.92 17.35
CA GLY A 238 15.77 -2.43 16.37
C GLY A 238 14.67 -1.41 16.12
N TRP A 239 14.09 -1.44 14.92
CA TRP A 239 12.94 -0.60 14.57
C TRP A 239 11.76 -0.84 15.52
N ALA A 240 11.24 0.24 16.11
CA ALA A 240 10.16 0.19 17.09
C ALA A 240 10.38 -0.81 18.24
N GLY A 241 11.64 -1.13 18.57
CA GLY A 241 12.01 -2.11 19.59
C GLY A 241 12.03 -3.57 19.10
N VAL A 242 11.76 -3.82 17.83
CA VAL A 242 11.84 -5.16 17.20
C VAL A 242 13.30 -5.45 16.87
N ILE A 243 13.93 -6.32 17.66
CA ILE A 243 15.36 -6.64 17.53
C ILE A 243 15.70 -7.37 16.22
N ASP A 244 14.75 -8.09 15.63
CA ASP A 244 14.94 -8.78 14.35
C ASP A 244 15.02 -7.83 13.14
N LEU A 245 14.76 -6.53 13.36
CA LEU A 245 14.79 -5.48 12.35
C LEU A 245 15.81 -4.38 12.72
N PRO A 246 17.14 -4.65 12.57
CA PRO A 246 18.18 -3.67 12.89
C PRO A 246 18.00 -2.38 12.12
N GLU A 247 17.88 -1.25 12.83
CA GLU A 247 17.62 0.06 12.22
C GLU A 247 18.90 0.62 11.58
N LEU A 248 18.80 1.11 10.35
CA LEU A 248 19.88 1.84 9.70
C LEU A 248 20.10 3.19 10.39
N LYS A 249 21.36 3.53 10.63
CA LYS A 249 21.79 4.71 11.38
C LYS A 249 21.33 5.99 10.71
N LYS A 250 20.64 6.83 11.47
CA LYS A 250 20.24 8.17 11.03
C LYS A 250 21.37 9.17 11.31
N VAL A 251 21.69 9.96 10.30
CA VAL A 251 22.77 10.96 10.35
C VAL A 251 22.24 12.34 9.96
N ASN A 252 23.00 13.39 10.22
CA ASN A 252 22.63 14.78 9.89
C ASN A 252 21.26 15.17 10.43
N VAL A 253 20.88 14.61 11.56
CA VAL A 253 19.61 14.91 12.23
C VAL A 253 19.71 16.27 12.88
N THR A 254 18.94 17.24 12.37
CA THR A 254 18.98 18.64 12.83
C THR A 254 17.81 19.01 13.75
N SER A 255 16.85 18.10 13.90
CA SER A 255 15.68 18.27 14.78
C SER A 255 15.42 16.99 15.57
N GLN A 256 14.66 17.10 16.67
CA GLN A 256 14.30 15.92 17.44
C GLN A 256 13.47 14.95 16.58
N ARG A 257 13.85 13.66 16.58
CA ARG A 257 13.05 12.58 16.00
C ARG A 257 11.87 12.29 16.93
N ILE A 258 10.67 12.54 16.44
CA ILE A 258 9.43 12.17 17.12
C ILE A 258 8.69 11.25 16.16
N SER A 259 8.37 10.02 16.59
CA SER A 259 7.61 9.07 15.78
C SER A 259 6.30 9.70 15.30
N GLY A 260 5.96 9.48 14.03
CA GLY A 260 4.77 10.06 13.43
C GLY A 260 4.91 11.52 12.98
N LEU A 261 6.07 12.15 13.13
CA LEU A 261 6.34 13.52 12.65
C LEU A 261 7.54 13.55 11.70
N PRO A 262 7.50 14.39 10.65
CA PRO A 262 8.63 14.56 9.74
C PRO A 262 9.81 15.21 10.47
N TYR A 263 11.03 14.82 10.13
CA TYR A 263 12.25 15.43 10.64
C TYR A 263 13.30 15.59 9.53
N GLU A 264 14.22 16.53 9.71
CA GLU A 264 15.36 16.70 8.81
C GLU A 264 16.50 15.75 9.22
N GLY A 265 17.03 15.02 8.24
CA GLY A 265 18.09 14.04 8.44
C GLY A 265 18.29 13.17 7.20
N ASP A 266 19.28 12.30 7.32
CA ASP A 266 19.68 11.33 6.29
C ASP A 266 19.94 9.96 6.95
N ILE A 267 20.29 8.96 6.17
CA ILE A 267 20.85 7.69 6.64
C ILE A 267 22.35 7.65 6.37
N ASN A 268 23.06 6.69 6.98
CA ASN A 268 24.49 6.50 6.73
C ASN A 268 24.79 6.44 5.24
N GLU A 269 25.83 7.14 4.81
CA GLU A 269 26.21 7.31 3.40
C GLU A 269 26.53 5.98 2.68
N GLY A 270 27.12 5.01 3.38
CA GLY A 270 27.41 3.68 2.83
C GLY A 270 26.11 2.90 2.52
N ALA A 271 25.18 2.90 3.47
CA ALA A 271 23.86 2.29 3.32
C ALA A 271 23.07 2.99 2.19
N LYS A 272 23.09 4.33 2.17
CA LYS A 272 22.45 5.15 1.13
C LYS A 272 22.96 4.82 -0.27
N ARG A 273 24.29 4.69 -0.46
CA ARG A 273 24.86 4.30 -1.77
C ARG A 273 24.38 2.94 -2.23
N HIS A 274 24.31 1.96 -1.31
CA HIS A 274 23.80 0.64 -1.64
C HIS A 274 22.32 0.70 -2.05
N ILE A 275 21.47 1.39 -1.28
CA ILE A 275 20.05 1.60 -1.61
C ILE A 275 19.90 2.28 -2.98
N PHE A 276 20.73 3.27 -3.29
CA PHE A 276 20.69 3.95 -4.58
C PHE A 276 21.12 3.06 -5.76
N ALA A 277 22.06 2.15 -5.54
CA ALA A 277 22.43 1.16 -6.55
C ALA A 277 21.28 0.16 -6.82
N VAL A 278 20.64 -0.35 -5.76
CA VAL A 278 19.44 -1.19 -5.86
C VAL A 278 18.31 -0.46 -6.60
N THR A 279 18.07 0.80 -6.25
CA THR A 279 17.03 1.62 -6.88
C THR A 279 17.25 1.75 -8.38
N LYS A 280 18.49 2.02 -8.82
CA LYS A 280 18.84 2.09 -10.24
C LYS A 280 18.64 0.75 -10.95
N ARG A 281 19.02 -0.37 -10.30
CA ARG A 281 18.88 -1.73 -10.87
C ARG A 281 17.43 -2.01 -11.28
N TRP A 282 16.45 -1.63 -10.44
CA TRP A 282 15.04 -1.95 -10.70
C TRP A 282 14.32 -0.90 -11.55
N LEU A 283 14.77 0.37 -11.54
CA LEU A 283 14.20 1.41 -12.41
C LEU A 283 14.67 1.31 -13.85
N ALA A 284 15.89 0.84 -14.08
CA ALA A 284 16.49 0.74 -15.40
C ALA A 284 17.40 -0.51 -15.50
N PRO A 285 16.80 -1.71 -15.54
CA PRO A 285 17.54 -2.96 -15.72
C PRO A 285 18.45 -2.88 -16.96
N ASP A 286 19.74 -3.16 -16.77
CA ASP A 286 20.78 -3.03 -17.83
C ASP A 286 20.79 -1.64 -18.52
N GLY A 287 20.33 -0.59 -17.83
CA GLY A 287 20.23 0.77 -18.34
C GLY A 287 18.96 1.08 -19.15
N ASP A 288 18.03 0.13 -19.26
CA ASP A 288 16.78 0.27 -20.04
C ASP A 288 15.58 0.53 -19.14
N ILE A 289 15.09 1.77 -19.12
CA ILE A 289 13.92 2.19 -18.32
C ILE A 289 12.61 1.51 -18.76
N ALA A 290 12.51 1.03 -19.99
CA ALA A 290 11.31 0.34 -20.47
C ALA A 290 11.13 -1.05 -19.81
N LYS A 291 12.21 -1.64 -19.30
CA LYS A 291 12.21 -2.91 -18.59
C LYS A 291 12.06 -2.77 -17.08
N GLY A 292 12.11 -1.54 -16.57
CA GLY A 292 12.06 -1.25 -15.15
C GLY A 292 10.66 -1.06 -14.59
N ILE A 293 10.58 -0.99 -13.27
CA ILE A 293 9.35 -0.65 -12.55
C ILE A 293 8.99 0.82 -12.73
N ASP A 294 7.72 1.13 -12.53
CA ASP A 294 7.18 2.50 -12.69
C ASP A 294 7.23 3.33 -11.39
N GLY A 295 7.83 2.81 -10.32
CA GLY A 295 7.99 3.55 -9.07
C GLY A 295 8.06 2.69 -7.82
N TYR A 296 7.89 3.34 -6.68
CA TYR A 296 8.06 2.74 -5.36
C TYR A 296 6.94 3.11 -4.39
N ARG A 297 6.51 2.14 -3.59
CA ARG A 297 5.90 2.38 -2.28
C ARG A 297 7.02 2.29 -1.24
N LEU A 298 7.05 3.23 -0.32
CA LEU A 298 8.14 3.43 0.63
C LEU A 298 7.60 3.25 2.04
N ASP A 299 8.02 2.13 2.64
CA ASP A 299 7.60 1.65 3.94
C ASP A 299 8.11 2.56 5.06
N VAL A 300 7.31 2.73 6.12
CA VAL A 300 7.60 3.52 7.33
C VAL A 300 8.34 4.83 7.04
N ALA A 301 7.85 5.57 6.05
CA ALA A 301 8.56 6.70 5.48
C ALA A 301 8.82 7.86 6.47
N ASP A 302 8.04 7.96 7.55
CA ASP A 302 8.24 8.91 8.64
C ASP A 302 9.49 8.60 9.50
N GLN A 303 9.98 7.35 9.44
CA GLN A 303 11.16 6.92 10.21
C GLN A 303 12.49 7.31 9.54
N ILE A 304 12.43 7.88 8.34
CA ILE A 304 13.60 8.34 7.58
C ILE A 304 13.51 9.84 7.37
N GLY A 305 14.66 10.54 7.50
CA GLY A 305 14.72 11.99 7.39
C GLY A 305 14.38 12.52 5.99
N MET A 306 13.80 13.73 5.95
CA MET A 306 13.38 14.40 4.70
C MET A 306 14.55 14.67 3.75
N GLY A 307 15.78 14.84 4.26
CA GLY A 307 16.99 14.96 3.45
C GLY A 307 17.23 13.76 2.55
N PHE A 308 17.15 12.54 3.14
CA PHE A 308 17.24 11.29 2.37
C PHE A 308 16.16 11.22 1.28
N TRP A 309 14.91 11.51 1.61
CA TRP A 309 13.81 11.40 0.64
C TRP A 309 13.93 12.38 -0.52
N ARG A 310 14.46 13.59 -0.29
CA ARG A 310 14.75 14.55 -1.37
C ARG A 310 15.86 14.03 -2.30
N ASP A 311 16.91 13.42 -1.74
CA ASP A 311 17.98 12.82 -2.55
C ASP A 311 17.49 11.58 -3.31
N PHE A 312 16.68 10.75 -2.65
CA PHE A 312 16.04 9.59 -3.28
C PHE A 312 15.15 10.02 -4.45
N ARG A 313 14.29 11.02 -4.27
CA ARG A 313 13.47 11.57 -5.36
C ARG A 313 14.31 12.08 -6.51
N ARG A 314 15.36 12.84 -6.24
CA ARG A 314 16.27 13.33 -7.28
C ARG A 314 16.89 12.18 -8.07
N LEU A 315 17.38 11.16 -7.40
CA LEU A 315 17.90 9.97 -8.04
C LEU A 315 16.84 9.30 -8.92
N VAL A 316 15.70 8.95 -8.35
CA VAL A 316 14.62 8.25 -9.05
C VAL A 316 14.21 9.01 -10.31
N ARG A 317 13.95 10.31 -10.19
CA ARG A 317 13.54 11.15 -11.33
C ARG A 317 14.63 11.37 -12.36
N SER A 318 15.92 11.30 -11.98
CA SER A 318 17.03 11.38 -12.93
C SER A 318 17.17 10.10 -13.76
N VAL A 319 16.77 8.95 -13.21
CA VAL A 319 16.79 7.64 -13.90
C VAL A 319 15.51 7.43 -14.69
N GLN A 320 14.36 7.57 -14.04
CA GLN A 320 13.02 7.38 -14.61
C GLN A 320 12.15 8.61 -14.33
N PRO A 321 12.08 9.59 -15.25
CA PRO A 321 11.37 10.85 -15.04
C PRO A 321 9.89 10.70 -14.68
N ASN A 322 9.25 9.62 -15.14
CA ASN A 322 7.84 9.32 -14.91
C ASN A 322 7.60 8.29 -13.79
N ALA A 323 8.60 8.01 -12.94
CA ALA A 323 8.41 7.12 -11.81
C ALA A 323 7.52 7.78 -10.73
N TYR A 324 6.66 6.98 -10.11
CA TYR A 324 5.77 7.40 -9.04
C TYR A 324 6.34 7.01 -7.67
N LEU A 325 6.27 7.94 -6.72
CA LEU A 325 6.72 7.72 -5.35
C LEU A 325 5.56 7.92 -4.38
N VAL A 326 5.20 6.88 -3.66
CA VAL A 326 4.19 6.91 -2.61
C VAL A 326 4.78 6.50 -1.27
N GLY A 327 4.66 7.36 -0.25
CA GLY A 327 5.12 7.07 1.10
C GLY A 327 4.02 6.50 1.98
N GLU A 328 4.36 5.55 2.84
CA GLU A 328 3.48 5.19 3.93
C GLU A 328 3.59 6.23 5.04
N ILE A 329 2.52 7.00 5.19
CA ILE A 329 2.37 8.06 6.20
C ILE A 329 1.04 7.83 6.91
N TRP A 330 1.07 7.18 8.07
CA TRP A 330 -0.14 6.66 8.69
C TRP A 330 -0.42 7.26 10.06
N TRP A 331 0.27 6.81 11.12
CA TRP A 331 -0.03 7.16 12.50
C TRP A 331 0.91 8.22 13.05
N GLU A 332 0.36 9.34 13.52
CA GLU A 332 1.08 10.27 14.37
C GLU A 332 1.01 9.80 15.83
N ASN A 333 -0.14 9.30 16.25
CA ASN A 333 -0.35 8.67 17.55
C ASN A 333 -1.42 7.58 17.40
N PHE A 334 -1.01 6.31 17.47
CA PHE A 334 -1.93 5.17 17.35
C PHE A 334 -2.76 4.99 18.63
N PRO A 335 -4.06 4.77 18.52
CA PRO A 335 -4.94 4.81 17.33
C PRO A 335 -5.67 6.16 17.15
N GLU A 336 -5.28 7.20 17.89
CA GLU A 336 -6.05 8.44 18.00
C GLU A 336 -5.87 9.36 16.80
N ARG A 337 -4.64 9.56 16.33
CA ARG A 337 -4.32 10.59 15.34
C ARG A 337 -3.53 10.08 14.16
N LEU A 338 -4.03 10.41 12.95
CA LEU A 338 -3.34 10.15 11.69
C LEU A 338 -2.39 11.30 11.35
N MET A 339 -1.26 10.96 10.71
CA MET A 339 -0.25 11.92 10.28
C MET A 339 -0.77 12.94 9.28
N ASN A 340 -0.12 14.10 9.26
CA ASN A 340 -0.34 15.11 8.22
C ASN A 340 0.42 14.75 6.94
N PRO A 341 -0.24 14.55 5.78
CA PRO A 341 0.44 14.23 4.52
C PRO A 341 1.17 15.42 3.89
N ALA A 342 0.78 16.66 4.24
CA ALA A 342 1.26 17.87 3.57
C ALA A 342 2.79 18.03 3.55
N PRO A 343 3.55 17.77 4.62
CA PRO A 343 5.01 17.89 4.58
C PRO A 343 5.68 17.01 3.52
N TYR A 344 5.09 15.86 3.22
CA TYR A 344 5.63 14.85 2.32
C TYR A 344 5.24 15.03 0.85
N THR A 345 4.30 15.92 0.55
CA THR A 345 3.69 16.08 -0.79
C THR A 345 3.83 17.50 -1.34
N LYS A 346 4.94 18.17 -1.02
CA LYS A 346 5.25 19.54 -1.50
C LYS A 346 5.94 19.57 -2.88
N GLY A 347 6.13 18.40 -3.52
CA GLY A 347 6.81 18.28 -4.79
C GLY A 347 8.29 17.91 -4.70
N ASP A 348 8.88 17.84 -3.51
CA ASP A 348 10.30 17.56 -3.27
C ASP A 348 10.58 16.18 -2.67
N VAL A 349 9.54 15.47 -2.17
CA VAL A 349 9.66 14.16 -1.53
C VAL A 349 8.80 13.12 -2.26
N PHE A 350 7.51 13.04 -1.97
CA PHE A 350 6.63 12.04 -2.59
C PHE A 350 5.61 12.69 -3.53
N ASP A 351 5.13 11.91 -4.49
CA ASP A 351 4.00 12.27 -5.35
C ASP A 351 2.67 12.14 -4.61
N ALA A 352 2.61 11.17 -3.70
CA ALA A 352 1.45 10.86 -2.89
C ALA A 352 1.84 10.15 -1.59
N VAL A 353 0.85 9.94 -0.75
CA VAL A 353 0.93 9.02 0.39
C VAL A 353 -0.16 7.95 0.29
N MET A 354 -0.01 6.85 1.02
CA MET A 354 -1.10 5.92 1.29
C MET A 354 -2.14 6.67 2.12
N PHE A 355 -3.26 7.08 1.50
CA PHE A 355 -4.14 8.12 2.03
C PHE A 355 -5.21 7.58 2.99
N TYR A 356 -4.78 6.99 4.10
CA TYR A 356 -5.64 6.52 5.20
C TYR A 356 -6.48 7.64 5.83
N GLN A 357 -6.03 8.90 5.70
CA GLN A 357 -6.69 10.08 6.24
C GLN A 357 -8.08 10.32 5.63
N ALA A 358 -8.32 9.90 4.39
CA ALA A 358 -9.63 9.99 3.75
C ALA A 358 -10.55 8.81 4.12
N TYR A 359 -9.98 7.62 4.37
CA TYR A 359 -10.77 6.43 4.70
C TYR A 359 -11.43 6.49 6.07
N ARG A 360 -10.71 6.94 7.10
CA ARG A 360 -11.23 6.95 8.47
C ARG A 360 -12.58 7.69 8.62
N PRO A 361 -12.77 8.94 8.14
CA PRO A 361 -14.06 9.60 8.18
C PRO A 361 -15.10 8.91 7.27
N ALA A 362 -14.67 8.34 6.13
CA ALA A 362 -15.59 7.61 5.26
C ALA A 362 -16.19 6.38 5.96
N ARG A 363 -15.39 5.62 6.71
CA ARG A 363 -15.89 4.52 7.52
C ARG A 363 -16.94 4.98 8.52
N TYR A 364 -16.70 6.08 9.26
CA TYR A 364 -17.66 6.61 10.22
C TYR A 364 -18.95 7.16 9.59
N PHE A 365 -18.90 7.51 8.33
CA PHE A 365 -20.08 7.96 7.60
C PHE A 365 -20.89 6.80 6.99
N PHE A 366 -20.23 5.84 6.33
CA PHE A 366 -20.88 4.76 5.56
C PHE A 366 -21.16 3.50 6.39
N ALA A 367 -20.25 3.09 7.27
CA ALA A 367 -20.45 1.90 8.10
C ALA A 367 -21.43 2.15 9.25
N LYS A 368 -21.85 1.06 9.91
CA LYS A 368 -22.67 1.13 11.11
C LYS A 368 -21.77 1.10 12.34
N THR A 369 -21.25 2.26 12.72
CA THR A 369 -20.29 2.41 13.81
C THR A 369 -20.93 3.12 15.01
N ASP A 370 -20.37 2.90 16.20
CA ASP A 370 -20.79 3.61 17.42
C ASP A 370 -20.44 5.09 17.33
N PHE A 371 -19.25 5.40 16.82
CA PHE A 371 -18.86 6.77 16.49
C PHE A 371 -19.41 7.14 15.10
N LYS A 372 -20.37 8.06 15.07
CA LYS A 372 -21.07 8.47 13.85
C LYS A 372 -20.78 9.92 13.52
N ILE A 373 -20.58 10.17 12.22
CA ILE A 373 -20.52 11.54 11.70
C ILE A 373 -21.67 11.76 10.71
N ASN A 374 -22.13 12.99 10.59
CA ASN A 374 -23.08 13.40 9.56
C ASN A 374 -22.36 13.76 8.25
N ALA A 375 -23.12 14.05 7.20
CA ALA A 375 -22.57 14.37 5.87
C ALA A 375 -21.76 15.68 5.86
N GLU A 376 -22.12 16.66 6.70
CA GLU A 376 -21.37 17.91 6.83
C GLU A 376 -19.99 17.66 7.46
N GLN A 377 -19.94 16.93 8.58
CA GLN A 377 -18.69 16.54 9.23
C GLN A 377 -17.81 15.69 8.32
N PHE A 378 -18.41 14.80 7.53
CA PHE A 378 -17.68 14.00 6.55
C PHE A 378 -17.07 14.88 5.46
N LYS A 379 -17.85 15.77 4.84
CA LYS A 379 -17.39 16.76 3.86
C LYS A 379 -16.22 17.58 4.43
N ASP A 380 -16.41 18.15 5.63
CA ASP A 380 -15.40 19.01 6.25
C ASP A 380 -14.09 18.24 6.54
N SER A 381 -14.20 16.98 6.95
CA SER A 381 -13.04 16.11 7.14
C SER A 381 -12.28 15.86 5.83
N LEU A 382 -12.98 15.62 4.72
CA LEU A 382 -12.33 15.43 3.42
C LEU A 382 -11.68 16.73 2.92
N LEU A 383 -12.40 17.86 2.97
CA LEU A 383 -11.87 19.16 2.56
C LEU A 383 -10.66 19.56 3.40
N PHE A 384 -10.67 19.29 4.70
CA PHE A 384 -9.52 19.54 5.59
C PHE A 384 -8.28 18.77 5.12
N GLN A 385 -8.43 17.52 4.69
CA GLN A 385 -7.29 16.75 4.20
C GLN A 385 -6.81 17.22 2.83
N TRP A 386 -7.72 17.42 1.89
CA TRP A 386 -7.37 17.84 0.53
C TRP A 386 -6.77 19.24 0.47
N ASN A 387 -7.31 20.21 1.19
CA ASN A 387 -6.81 21.60 1.18
C ASN A 387 -5.38 21.76 1.70
N ARG A 388 -4.81 20.72 2.30
CA ARG A 388 -3.41 20.69 2.79
C ARG A 388 -2.42 20.24 1.71
N VAL A 389 -2.90 19.72 0.60
CA VAL A 389 -2.13 19.03 -0.44
C VAL A 389 -2.33 19.74 -1.78
N PRO A 390 -1.26 19.99 -2.57
CA PRO A 390 -1.39 20.55 -3.91
C PRO A 390 -2.36 19.76 -4.79
N ILE A 391 -3.10 20.42 -5.66
CA ILE A 391 -4.20 19.80 -6.43
C ILE A 391 -3.73 18.62 -7.29
N ASP A 392 -2.57 18.69 -7.91
CA ASP A 392 -2.01 17.60 -8.71
C ASP A 392 -1.71 16.36 -7.84
N ASN A 393 -1.19 16.57 -6.63
CA ASN A 393 -0.93 15.50 -5.68
C ASN A 393 -2.24 14.92 -5.12
N GLN A 394 -3.32 15.74 -4.96
CA GLN A 394 -4.64 15.22 -4.56
C GLN A 394 -5.14 14.15 -5.54
N TYR A 395 -5.00 14.40 -6.85
CA TYR A 395 -5.44 13.44 -7.88
C TYR A 395 -4.60 12.16 -7.89
N ALA A 396 -3.31 12.26 -7.53
CA ALA A 396 -2.38 11.14 -7.48
C ALA A 396 -2.38 10.37 -6.14
N MET A 397 -3.10 10.86 -5.09
CA MET A 397 -3.18 10.17 -3.79
C MET A 397 -3.63 8.74 -3.94
N MET A 398 -2.93 7.80 -3.30
CA MET A 398 -3.35 6.41 -3.22
C MET A 398 -4.40 6.27 -2.12
N ASN A 399 -5.68 6.20 -2.49
CA ASN A 399 -6.80 6.07 -1.56
C ASN A 399 -6.87 4.65 -1.00
N VAL A 400 -6.19 4.43 0.11
CA VAL A 400 -6.13 3.12 0.79
C VAL A 400 -7.27 3.01 1.77
N SER A 401 -8.04 1.93 1.66
CA SER A 401 -9.15 1.60 2.56
C SER A 401 -8.84 0.39 3.42
N SER A 402 -8.18 -0.59 2.84
CA SER A 402 -7.62 -1.77 3.48
C SER A 402 -6.26 -2.09 2.88
N SER A 403 -5.44 -2.80 3.63
CA SER A 403 -4.11 -3.22 3.22
C SER A 403 -3.70 -4.51 3.96
N HIS A 404 -2.48 -4.94 3.76
CA HIS A 404 -1.90 -6.04 4.51
C HIS A 404 -1.68 -5.72 6.02
N ASP A 405 -1.82 -4.46 6.43
CA ASP A 405 -1.64 -3.96 7.82
C ASP A 405 -2.94 -3.50 8.47
N SER A 406 -4.07 -3.74 7.83
CA SER A 406 -5.37 -3.34 8.37
C SER A 406 -6.44 -4.40 8.12
N PRO A 407 -7.52 -4.42 8.90
CA PRO A 407 -8.63 -5.33 8.64
C PRO A 407 -9.14 -5.22 7.21
N ARG A 408 -9.62 -6.32 6.64
CA ARG A 408 -10.34 -6.30 5.37
C ARG A 408 -11.61 -5.47 5.49
N LEU A 409 -12.00 -4.80 4.41
CA LEU A 409 -13.14 -3.87 4.39
C LEU A 409 -14.42 -4.47 4.95
N LEU A 410 -14.74 -5.70 4.59
CA LEU A 410 -15.95 -6.37 5.08
C LEU A 410 -15.93 -6.57 6.59
N THR A 411 -14.77 -6.98 7.15
CA THR A 411 -14.62 -7.12 8.60
C THR A 411 -14.67 -5.77 9.31
N ASP A 412 -13.99 -4.75 8.75
CA ASP A 412 -13.99 -3.41 9.33
C ASP A 412 -15.39 -2.77 9.32
N PHE A 413 -16.19 -2.99 8.27
CA PHE A 413 -17.57 -2.55 8.17
C PHE A 413 -18.55 -3.37 9.02
N ASN A 414 -18.19 -4.61 9.36
CA ASN A 414 -18.98 -5.49 10.23
C ASN A 414 -18.77 -5.19 11.73
N ASN A 415 -17.78 -4.34 12.04
CA ASN A 415 -17.47 -3.90 13.39
C ASN A 415 -18.02 -2.49 13.64
N ASN A 416 -18.67 -2.31 14.79
CA ASN A 416 -19.17 -1.01 15.23
C ASN A 416 -18.18 -0.24 16.13
N ASN A 417 -17.06 -0.84 16.47
CA ASN A 417 -16.01 -0.29 17.31
C ASN A 417 -15.04 0.65 16.55
N LYS A 418 -13.84 0.84 17.08
CA LYS A 418 -12.80 1.71 16.51
C LYS A 418 -12.33 1.20 15.14
N TYR A 419 -11.75 2.07 14.36
CA TYR A 419 -11.21 1.89 13.01
C TYR A 419 -10.25 0.70 12.88
N LYS A 420 -9.38 0.49 13.87
CA LYS A 420 -8.46 -0.63 13.96
C LYS A 420 -8.48 -1.12 15.41
N TYR A 421 -8.51 -2.44 15.63
CA TYR A 421 -8.46 -2.95 16.98
C TYR A 421 -7.05 -2.80 17.57
N LEU A 422 -6.99 -2.69 18.89
CA LEU A 422 -5.70 -2.70 19.59
C LEU A 422 -5.17 -4.14 19.65
N PRO A 423 -3.86 -4.35 19.56
CA PRO A 423 -3.24 -5.68 19.61
C PRO A 423 -3.20 -6.26 21.04
N ASP A 424 -4.22 -6.00 21.84
CA ASP A 424 -4.38 -6.55 23.19
C ASP A 424 -5.48 -7.61 23.23
N SER A 425 -5.39 -8.54 24.19
CA SER A 425 -6.32 -9.65 24.34
C SER A 425 -7.78 -9.24 24.54
N LEU A 426 -8.03 -8.10 25.18
CA LEU A 426 -9.39 -7.62 25.46
C LEU A 426 -10.04 -7.04 24.20
N SER A 427 -9.32 -6.31 23.38
CA SER A 427 -9.87 -5.76 22.13
C SER A 427 -10.12 -6.85 21.10
N ARG A 428 -9.28 -7.91 21.06
CA ARG A 428 -9.48 -9.09 20.19
C ARG A 428 -10.75 -9.86 20.56
N VAL A 429 -11.04 -10.03 21.84
CA VAL A 429 -12.23 -10.76 22.32
C VAL A 429 -13.52 -10.12 21.83
N ASN A 430 -13.57 -8.79 21.73
CA ASN A 430 -14.76 -8.03 21.34
C ASN A 430 -14.78 -7.65 19.86
N TYR A 431 -13.81 -8.06 19.06
CA TYR A 431 -13.75 -7.75 17.64
C TYR A 431 -14.49 -8.80 16.83
N ASN A 432 -15.54 -8.39 16.12
CA ASN A 432 -16.36 -9.28 15.31
C ASN A 432 -15.58 -9.70 14.03
N VAL A 433 -15.32 -10.98 13.92
CA VAL A 433 -14.62 -11.62 12.79
C VAL A 433 -15.52 -12.61 12.03
N ASP A 434 -16.83 -12.57 12.29
CA ASP A 434 -17.83 -13.43 11.67
C ASP A 434 -18.04 -13.07 10.20
N LYS A 435 -18.69 -13.98 9.49
CA LYS A 435 -19.17 -13.70 8.14
C LYS A 435 -20.00 -12.41 8.12
N PRO A 436 -19.68 -11.45 7.25
CA PRO A 436 -20.38 -10.18 7.18
C PRO A 436 -21.86 -10.34 6.83
N THR A 437 -22.69 -9.47 7.41
CA THR A 437 -24.13 -9.44 7.14
C THR A 437 -24.45 -8.82 5.77
N GLU A 438 -25.65 -9.07 5.23
CA GLU A 438 -26.13 -8.43 4.01
C GLU A 438 -26.17 -6.88 4.15
N GLU A 439 -26.47 -6.34 5.34
CA GLU A 439 -26.41 -4.91 5.59
C GLU A 439 -24.96 -4.39 5.47
N THR A 440 -24.00 -5.15 5.98
CA THR A 440 -22.57 -4.84 5.86
C THR A 440 -22.15 -4.76 4.40
N TYR A 441 -22.49 -5.76 3.59
CA TYR A 441 -22.24 -5.75 2.14
C TYR A 441 -22.89 -4.54 1.45
N LYS A 442 -24.13 -4.21 1.80
CA LYS A 442 -24.85 -3.07 1.23
C LYS A 442 -24.15 -1.73 1.54
N ARG A 443 -23.74 -1.54 2.79
CA ARG A 443 -23.02 -0.33 3.24
C ARG A 443 -21.64 -0.23 2.60
N LEU A 444 -20.92 -1.34 2.52
CA LEU A 444 -19.64 -1.39 1.83
C LEU A 444 -19.78 -1.01 0.35
N ARG A 445 -20.81 -1.50 -0.35
CA ARG A 445 -21.06 -1.12 -1.76
C ARG A 445 -21.32 0.36 -1.93
N LEU A 446 -21.98 1.03 -0.97
CA LEU A 446 -22.14 2.48 -0.99
C LEU A 446 -20.80 3.20 -0.80
N TYR A 447 -19.98 2.73 0.13
CA TYR A 447 -18.63 3.26 0.29
C TYR A 447 -17.78 3.08 -0.98
N LEU A 448 -17.86 1.93 -1.64
CA LEU A 448 -17.14 1.69 -2.90
C LEU A 448 -17.59 2.66 -4.00
N VAL A 449 -18.88 3.02 -4.08
CA VAL A 449 -19.32 4.10 -4.98
C VAL A 449 -18.55 5.39 -4.67
N HIS A 450 -18.41 5.76 -3.38
CA HIS A 450 -17.61 6.92 -3.00
C HIS A 450 -16.15 6.75 -3.38
N LEU A 451 -15.51 5.64 -3.06
CA LEU A 451 -14.09 5.37 -3.35
C LEU A 451 -13.76 5.55 -4.84
N PHE A 452 -14.62 5.05 -5.73
CA PHE A 452 -14.42 5.11 -7.18
C PHE A 452 -14.86 6.42 -7.83
N THR A 453 -15.55 7.30 -7.11
CA THR A 453 -16.03 8.58 -7.65
C THR A 453 -15.41 9.82 -7.01
N THR A 454 -14.70 9.65 -5.89
CA THR A 454 -14.01 10.74 -5.16
C THR A 454 -12.67 11.12 -5.81
N VAL A 455 -12.01 12.14 -5.24
CA VAL A 455 -10.66 12.58 -5.63
C VAL A 455 -9.61 11.57 -5.17
N GLY A 456 -8.55 11.38 -5.96
CA GLY A 456 -7.47 10.42 -5.71
C GLY A 456 -7.68 9.09 -6.44
N SER A 457 -6.67 8.24 -6.47
CA SER A 457 -6.65 6.95 -7.16
C SER A 457 -7.02 5.82 -6.19
N PRO A 458 -8.08 5.04 -6.45
CA PRO A 458 -8.51 3.97 -5.56
C PRO A 458 -7.47 2.85 -5.50
N ASN A 459 -7.23 2.31 -4.30
CA ASN A 459 -6.42 1.13 -4.07
C ASN A 459 -7.30 -0.03 -3.60
N ILE A 460 -7.14 -1.19 -4.21
CA ILE A 460 -7.82 -2.43 -3.87
C ILE A 460 -6.78 -3.39 -3.28
N PHE A 461 -6.95 -3.79 -2.02
CA PHE A 461 -6.15 -4.87 -1.45
C PHE A 461 -6.65 -6.21 -1.99
N ASN A 462 -5.76 -7.08 -2.43
CA ASN A 462 -6.10 -8.35 -3.08
C ASN A 462 -7.11 -9.17 -2.27
N GLY A 463 -8.19 -9.60 -2.94
CA GLY A 463 -9.28 -10.37 -2.33
C GLY A 463 -10.49 -9.55 -1.85
N GLU A 464 -10.40 -8.21 -1.78
CA GLU A 464 -11.56 -7.37 -1.47
C GLU A 464 -12.68 -7.52 -2.52
N GLU A 465 -12.30 -7.64 -3.79
CA GLU A 465 -13.21 -7.89 -4.89
C GLU A 465 -13.83 -9.30 -4.87
N MET A 466 -13.15 -10.23 -4.22
CA MET A 466 -13.66 -11.60 -4.01
C MET A 466 -14.62 -11.69 -2.83
N GLY A 467 -14.81 -10.59 -2.09
CA GLY A 467 -15.64 -10.55 -0.89
C GLY A 467 -15.00 -11.24 0.32
N MET A 468 -13.69 -11.27 0.40
CA MET A 468 -12.96 -11.81 1.53
C MET A 468 -13.16 -10.96 2.79
N TRP A 469 -13.14 -11.62 3.95
CA TRP A 469 -13.11 -10.98 5.26
C TRP A 469 -11.98 -11.54 6.12
N GLY A 470 -11.53 -10.77 7.07
CA GLY A 470 -10.44 -11.08 7.98
C GLY A 470 -10.15 -9.88 8.88
N ALA A 471 -9.83 -10.15 10.14
CA ALA A 471 -9.40 -9.16 11.10
C ALA A 471 -8.03 -8.58 10.68
N ASP A 472 -7.41 -7.83 11.57
CA ASP A 472 -6.07 -7.28 11.37
C ASP A 472 -5.01 -8.39 11.20
N ASP A 473 -3.77 -8.03 10.86
CA ASP A 473 -2.65 -8.96 10.73
C ASP A 473 -2.61 -9.98 11.89
N PRO A 474 -2.53 -11.28 11.59
CA PRO A 474 -2.33 -11.94 10.29
C PRO A 474 -3.63 -12.32 9.53
N ASN A 475 -4.80 -12.11 10.12
CA ASN A 475 -6.07 -12.64 9.60
C ASN A 475 -6.57 -11.96 8.31
N ASN A 476 -6.08 -10.76 8.00
CA ASN A 476 -6.29 -10.07 6.72
C ASN A 476 -5.47 -10.70 5.57
N ARG A 477 -4.42 -11.47 5.89
CA ARG A 477 -3.45 -12.06 4.95
C ARG A 477 -3.75 -13.53 4.61
N LYS A 478 -5.03 -13.92 4.60
CA LYS A 478 -5.47 -15.25 4.16
C LYS A 478 -5.13 -15.47 2.68
N PRO A 479 -4.86 -16.74 2.25
CA PRO A 479 -4.74 -17.06 0.83
C PRO A 479 -6.03 -16.71 0.08
N LEU A 480 -5.92 -16.24 -1.17
CA LEU A 480 -7.06 -15.73 -1.93
C LEU A 480 -8.06 -16.81 -2.30
N TRP A 481 -9.34 -16.46 -2.28
CA TRP A 481 -10.46 -17.37 -2.58
C TRP A 481 -10.74 -17.45 -4.08
N TRP A 482 -9.81 -18.02 -4.84
CA TRP A 482 -9.97 -18.20 -6.28
C TRP A 482 -11.19 -19.02 -6.64
N ASN A 483 -11.94 -18.59 -7.68
CA ASN A 483 -13.22 -19.19 -8.08
C ASN A 483 -13.10 -20.66 -8.54
N GLU A 484 -11.95 -21.08 -9.02
CA GLU A 484 -11.67 -22.46 -9.43
C GLU A 484 -11.36 -23.42 -8.29
N LEU A 485 -11.22 -22.92 -7.04
CA LEU A 485 -10.89 -23.70 -5.87
C LEU A 485 -12.09 -23.94 -4.96
N GLN A 486 -12.08 -25.07 -4.27
CA GLN A 486 -13.06 -25.40 -3.24
C GLN A 486 -12.39 -25.32 -1.87
N PHE A 487 -12.91 -24.47 -1.01
CA PHE A 487 -12.34 -24.22 0.32
C PHE A 487 -13.06 -25.00 1.40
N GLU A 488 -12.31 -25.44 2.42
CA GLU A 488 -12.89 -25.87 3.69
C GLU A 488 -13.62 -24.68 4.32
N SER A 489 -14.76 -24.91 4.95
CA SER A 489 -15.44 -23.88 5.74
C SER A 489 -14.59 -23.46 6.92
N GLU A 490 -14.61 -22.17 7.28
CA GLU A 490 -13.87 -21.66 8.43
C GLU A 490 -14.65 -21.87 9.71
N THR A 491 -14.05 -22.58 10.67
CA THR A 491 -14.59 -22.77 12.01
C THR A 491 -13.58 -22.27 13.02
N ARG A 492 -13.95 -21.25 13.77
CA ARG A 492 -13.12 -20.70 14.84
C ARG A 492 -13.37 -21.49 16.11
N THR A 493 -12.35 -22.16 16.59
CA THR A 493 -12.44 -23.02 17.77
C THR A 493 -11.70 -22.46 18.99
N ASN A 494 -11.00 -21.33 18.83
CA ASN A 494 -10.29 -20.72 19.95
C ASN A 494 -11.22 -19.79 20.74
N ASN A 495 -11.02 -19.75 22.05
CA ASN A 495 -11.78 -18.91 22.96
C ASN A 495 -11.57 -17.40 22.75
N GLU A 496 -10.54 -17.01 22.00
CA GLU A 496 -10.21 -15.59 21.79
C GLU A 496 -11.26 -14.84 20.99
N PHE A 497 -11.98 -15.53 20.10
CA PHE A 497 -13.00 -14.90 19.25
C PHE A 497 -14.44 -15.26 19.62
N HIS A 498 -14.65 -16.02 20.68
CA HIS A 498 -15.98 -16.45 21.19
C HIS A 498 -16.94 -16.99 20.10
N HIS A 499 -16.38 -17.52 19.01
CA HIS A 499 -17.15 -17.94 17.86
C HIS A 499 -17.00 -19.45 17.65
N THR A 500 -18.12 -20.14 17.53
CA THR A 500 -18.18 -21.60 17.32
C THR A 500 -18.89 -21.98 16.03
N GLU A 501 -19.43 -21.01 15.30
CA GLU A 501 -20.15 -21.28 14.05
C GLU A 501 -19.18 -21.52 12.89
N THR A 502 -19.66 -22.27 11.92
CA THR A 502 -18.91 -22.60 10.71
C THR A 502 -19.40 -21.75 9.55
N ASP A 503 -18.50 -20.97 8.97
CA ASP A 503 -18.78 -20.10 7.84
C ASP A 503 -18.28 -20.72 6.53
N ALA A 504 -19.18 -20.92 5.57
CA ALA A 504 -18.78 -21.23 4.21
C ALA A 504 -18.09 -20.02 3.57
N ILE A 505 -16.88 -20.25 3.03
CA ILE A 505 -16.07 -19.25 2.35
C ILE A 505 -15.91 -19.57 0.86
N GLY A 506 -15.58 -18.58 0.06
CA GLY A 506 -15.33 -18.72 -1.36
C GLY A 506 -15.55 -17.44 -2.13
N PHE A 507 -15.29 -17.48 -3.42
CA PHE A 507 -15.38 -16.36 -4.34
C PHE A 507 -16.83 -15.80 -4.39
N ASN A 508 -16.96 -14.49 -4.18
CA ASN A 508 -18.24 -13.79 -4.23
C ASN A 508 -18.40 -13.05 -5.57
N GLN A 509 -19.05 -13.71 -6.54
CA GLN A 509 -19.26 -13.17 -7.87
C GLN A 509 -20.00 -11.81 -7.85
N LYS A 510 -20.99 -11.61 -6.97
CA LYS A 510 -21.72 -10.33 -6.86
C LYS A 510 -20.82 -9.19 -6.41
N GLN A 511 -19.84 -9.47 -5.56
CA GLN A 511 -18.88 -8.47 -5.11
C GLN A 511 -17.88 -8.15 -6.22
N PHE A 512 -17.37 -9.16 -6.91
CA PHE A 512 -16.48 -9.00 -8.07
C PHE A 512 -17.15 -8.16 -9.17
N ASP A 513 -18.39 -8.48 -9.55
CA ASP A 513 -19.13 -7.74 -10.58
C ASP A 513 -19.37 -6.28 -10.18
N TRP A 514 -19.53 -6.01 -8.86
CA TRP A 514 -19.69 -4.66 -8.36
C TRP A 514 -18.40 -3.85 -8.49
N PHE A 515 -17.25 -4.41 -8.12
CA PHE A 515 -15.95 -3.77 -8.33
C PHE A 515 -15.70 -3.53 -9.83
N LYS A 516 -15.87 -4.54 -10.67
CA LYS A 516 -15.70 -4.44 -12.12
C LYS A 516 -16.55 -3.32 -12.72
N LYS A 517 -17.80 -3.21 -12.28
CA LYS A 517 -18.74 -2.16 -12.71
C LYS A 517 -18.23 -0.76 -12.31
N LEU A 518 -17.82 -0.56 -11.07
CA LEU A 518 -17.36 0.74 -10.59
C LEU A 518 -16.03 1.14 -11.24
N ILE A 519 -15.14 0.19 -11.43
CA ILE A 519 -13.88 0.39 -12.18
C ILE A 519 -14.19 0.85 -13.60
N LYS A 520 -15.11 0.16 -14.30
CA LYS A 520 -15.53 0.55 -15.64
C LYS A 520 -16.13 1.96 -15.67
N ILE A 521 -17.02 2.30 -14.73
CA ILE A 521 -17.61 3.63 -14.64
C ILE A 521 -16.51 4.69 -14.48
N ARG A 522 -15.51 4.47 -13.63
CA ARG A 522 -14.40 5.42 -13.43
C ARG A 522 -13.54 5.55 -14.68
N LYS A 523 -13.18 4.45 -15.34
CA LYS A 523 -12.37 4.44 -16.57
C LYS A 523 -13.07 5.14 -17.74
N ASP A 524 -14.37 4.91 -17.92
CA ASP A 524 -15.17 5.49 -19.01
C ASP A 524 -15.48 6.99 -18.79
N ASN A 525 -15.20 7.51 -17.59
CA ASN A 525 -15.51 8.89 -17.22
C ASN A 525 -14.29 9.58 -16.58
N PRO A 526 -13.34 10.10 -17.38
CA PRO A 526 -12.10 10.72 -16.87
C PRO A 526 -12.31 11.87 -15.87
N VAL A 527 -13.47 12.52 -15.89
CA VAL A 527 -13.85 13.53 -14.89
C VAL A 527 -13.82 12.98 -13.46
N LEU A 528 -14.02 11.68 -13.26
CA LEU A 528 -13.90 11.05 -11.94
C LEU A 528 -12.46 10.93 -11.46
N SER A 529 -11.48 11.00 -12.37
CA SER A 529 -10.06 11.02 -12.03
C SER A 529 -9.55 12.42 -11.69
N THR A 530 -9.66 13.37 -12.62
CA THR A 530 -9.04 14.70 -12.51
C THR A 530 -10.02 15.88 -12.54
N GLY A 531 -11.35 15.62 -12.51
CA GLY A 531 -12.34 16.69 -12.41
C GLY A 531 -12.38 17.31 -11.02
N GLU A 532 -12.77 18.57 -10.97
CA GLU A 532 -13.04 19.26 -9.71
C GLU A 532 -14.18 18.58 -8.95
N ILE A 533 -14.13 18.65 -7.61
CA ILE A 533 -15.22 18.20 -6.74
C ILE A 533 -15.89 19.38 -6.05
N SER A 534 -17.22 19.37 -6.04
CA SER A 534 -18.01 20.34 -5.26
C SER A 534 -19.17 19.65 -4.56
N PHE A 535 -19.34 19.94 -3.27
CA PHE A 535 -20.43 19.38 -2.46
C PHE A 535 -21.68 20.25 -2.63
N LEU A 536 -22.78 19.62 -3.03
CA LEU A 536 -24.05 20.28 -3.31
C LEU A 536 -25.05 20.13 -2.14
N VAL A 537 -25.06 18.96 -1.49
CA VAL A 537 -25.85 18.66 -0.30
C VAL A 537 -24.98 17.90 0.69
N SER A 538 -24.95 18.36 1.94
CA SER A 538 -24.26 17.70 3.05
C SER A 538 -25.10 17.89 4.31
N GLN A 539 -26.15 17.06 4.48
CA GLN A 539 -27.11 17.22 5.58
C GLN A 539 -27.49 15.85 6.16
N ASN A 540 -27.36 15.68 7.46
CA ASN A 540 -27.66 14.43 8.16
C ASN A 540 -26.91 13.24 7.54
N LYS A 541 -27.63 12.29 6.93
CA LYS A 541 -27.08 11.14 6.19
C LYS A 541 -27.32 11.24 4.67
N LYS A 542 -27.53 12.47 4.17
CA LYS A 542 -27.68 12.80 2.74
C LYS A 542 -26.43 13.50 2.25
N LEU A 543 -25.80 12.97 1.21
CA LEU A 543 -24.61 13.53 0.60
C LEU A 543 -24.77 13.60 -0.92
N VAL A 544 -24.50 14.78 -1.47
CA VAL A 544 -24.46 14.98 -2.92
C VAL A 544 -23.19 15.76 -3.26
N TYR A 545 -22.40 15.24 -4.14
CA TYR A 545 -21.30 15.99 -4.73
C TYR A 545 -21.26 15.85 -6.24
N LYS A 546 -20.63 16.81 -6.87
CA LYS A 546 -20.45 16.91 -8.30
C LYS A 546 -18.96 16.80 -8.66
N ARG A 547 -18.66 16.01 -9.68
CA ARG A 547 -17.38 15.97 -10.37
C ARG A 547 -17.55 16.69 -11.71
N ARG A 548 -16.67 17.65 -12.03
CA ARG A 548 -16.79 18.46 -13.25
C ARG A 548 -15.42 18.77 -13.85
N ASN A 549 -15.36 18.73 -15.17
CA ASN A 549 -14.32 19.31 -16.00
C ASN A 549 -14.97 20.03 -17.19
N HIS A 550 -14.18 20.46 -18.17
CA HIS A 550 -14.69 21.17 -19.35
C HIS A 550 -15.61 20.32 -20.24
N GLN A 551 -15.53 19.00 -20.18
CA GLN A 551 -16.21 18.06 -21.08
C GLN A 551 -17.37 17.32 -20.42
N GLN A 552 -17.28 17.07 -19.12
CA GLN A 552 -18.19 16.17 -18.42
C GLN A 552 -18.62 16.73 -17.07
N GLU A 553 -19.85 16.39 -16.70
CA GLU A 553 -20.39 16.60 -15.35
C GLU A 553 -21.05 15.32 -14.86
N ILE A 554 -20.68 14.88 -13.65
CA ILE A 554 -21.26 13.73 -12.97
C ILE A 554 -21.68 14.15 -11.57
N VAL A 555 -22.92 13.85 -11.20
CA VAL A 555 -23.47 14.07 -9.87
C VAL A 555 -23.58 12.72 -9.16
N VAL A 556 -23.02 12.63 -7.95
CA VAL A 556 -23.08 11.42 -7.13
C VAL A 556 -23.95 11.71 -5.93
N ILE A 557 -24.96 10.87 -5.70
CA ILE A 557 -25.95 11.04 -4.66
C ILE A 557 -25.94 9.82 -3.75
N PHE A 558 -25.95 10.06 -2.43
CA PHE A 558 -26.08 9.04 -1.40
C PHE A 558 -27.26 9.35 -0.48
N ASN A 559 -28.14 8.37 -0.34
CA ASN A 559 -29.15 8.34 0.71
C ASN A 559 -28.79 7.26 1.74
N LEU A 560 -28.23 7.65 2.86
CA LEU A 560 -27.93 6.77 4.01
C LEU A 560 -28.96 6.89 5.13
N GLU A 561 -30.06 7.63 4.89
CA GLU A 561 -31.21 7.71 5.80
C GLU A 561 -31.99 6.38 5.84
N LYS A 562 -32.84 6.25 6.85
CA LYS A 562 -33.76 5.10 7.00
C LYS A 562 -35.05 5.24 6.17
N SER A 563 -35.27 6.40 5.56
CA SER A 563 -36.44 6.76 4.78
C SER A 563 -36.11 6.95 3.30
N THR A 564 -37.13 6.87 2.46
CA THR A 564 -37.04 7.32 1.07
C THR A 564 -36.97 8.86 1.06
N GLU A 565 -35.97 9.40 0.33
CA GLU A 565 -35.70 10.82 0.26
C GLU A 565 -35.80 11.34 -1.18
N LYS A 566 -36.23 12.60 -1.33
CA LYS A 566 -36.20 13.32 -2.62
C LYS A 566 -34.99 14.23 -2.65
N PHE A 567 -34.24 14.14 -3.73
CA PHE A 567 -33.07 15.00 -4.02
C PHE A 567 -33.39 15.89 -5.21
N SER A 568 -33.26 17.20 -5.05
CA SER A 568 -33.40 18.11 -6.18
C SER A 568 -32.26 17.89 -7.18
N LEU A 569 -32.61 17.70 -8.43
CA LEU A 569 -31.68 17.80 -9.55
C LEU A 569 -31.55 19.28 -9.88
N PHE A 570 -30.32 19.78 -9.99
CA PHE A 570 -30.01 21.22 -9.94
C PHE A 570 -30.33 21.96 -11.25
N ASP A 571 -30.81 21.24 -12.28
CA ASP A 571 -31.36 21.80 -13.52
C ASP A 571 -32.40 20.83 -14.13
N ASN A 572 -33.10 21.27 -15.18
CA ASN A 572 -34.06 20.46 -15.91
C ASN A 572 -33.41 19.53 -16.96
N SER A 573 -32.14 19.20 -16.82
CA SER A 573 -31.45 18.31 -17.74
C SER A 573 -31.88 16.86 -17.56
N SER A 574 -31.67 16.06 -18.59
CA SER A 574 -31.79 14.60 -18.51
C SER A 574 -30.46 14.01 -18.04
N TYR A 575 -30.52 13.00 -17.20
CA TYR A 575 -29.36 12.27 -16.69
C TYR A 575 -29.51 10.78 -16.94
N VAL A 576 -28.40 10.07 -17.11
CA VAL A 576 -28.38 8.61 -17.04
C VAL A 576 -27.71 8.20 -15.73
N ASP A 577 -28.36 7.35 -14.95
CA ASP A 577 -27.73 6.71 -13.79
C ASP A 577 -26.80 5.57 -14.26
N LEU A 578 -25.51 5.74 -14.10
CA LEU A 578 -24.48 4.79 -14.53
C LEU A 578 -24.52 3.46 -13.76
N LEU A 579 -25.19 3.43 -12.58
CA LEU A 579 -25.38 2.19 -11.82
C LEU A 579 -26.50 1.32 -12.40
N THR A 580 -27.53 1.91 -12.99
CA THR A 580 -28.73 1.19 -13.45
C THR A 580 -29.00 1.32 -14.95
N ASN A 581 -28.32 2.25 -15.63
CA ASN A 581 -28.57 2.69 -17.01
C ASN A 581 -29.98 3.32 -17.24
N GLN A 582 -30.65 3.69 -16.14
CA GLN A 582 -31.97 4.35 -16.26
C GLN A 582 -31.80 5.84 -16.54
N VAL A 583 -32.66 6.36 -17.39
CA VAL A 583 -32.73 7.80 -17.68
C VAL A 583 -33.62 8.47 -16.62
N ILE A 584 -33.04 9.44 -15.91
CA ILE A 584 -33.72 10.26 -14.92
C ILE A 584 -34.05 11.60 -15.59
N LYS A 585 -35.34 11.94 -15.63
CA LYS A 585 -35.86 13.22 -16.14
C LYS A 585 -36.59 13.97 -15.05
N GLY A 586 -36.53 15.28 -15.08
CA GLY A 586 -37.25 16.16 -14.14
C GLY A 586 -36.33 16.81 -13.14
N THR A 587 -36.92 17.45 -12.13
CA THR A 587 -36.25 18.31 -11.16
C THR A 587 -35.87 17.60 -9.86
N ALA A 588 -36.24 16.32 -9.71
CA ALA A 588 -35.94 15.55 -8.50
C ALA A 588 -35.74 14.06 -8.79
N ALA A 589 -34.82 13.43 -8.04
CA ALA A 589 -34.66 11.99 -7.96
C ALA A 589 -35.17 11.47 -6.62
N GLU A 590 -35.96 10.41 -6.62
CA GLU A 590 -36.41 9.72 -5.42
C GLU A 590 -35.49 8.54 -5.12
N MET A 591 -34.95 8.46 -3.91
CA MET A 591 -33.97 7.46 -3.51
C MET A 591 -34.40 6.67 -2.30
N LYS A 592 -34.39 5.36 -2.41
CA LYS A 592 -34.66 4.41 -1.32
C LYS A 592 -33.61 4.54 -0.20
N PRO A 593 -33.90 4.06 1.01
CA PRO A 593 -32.92 3.94 2.08
C PRO A 593 -31.69 3.14 1.64
N LEU A 594 -30.51 3.57 2.11
CA LEU A 594 -29.22 2.92 1.82
C LEU A 594 -29.01 2.69 0.32
N SER A 595 -29.04 3.76 -0.48
CA SER A 595 -28.83 3.72 -1.93
C SER A 595 -27.93 4.84 -2.43
N ALA A 596 -27.39 4.66 -3.63
CA ALA A 596 -26.60 5.67 -4.33
C ALA A 596 -27.02 5.75 -5.80
N MET A 597 -26.74 6.89 -6.44
CA MET A 597 -26.82 7.10 -7.90
C MET A 597 -25.55 7.79 -8.39
N ILE A 598 -25.13 7.46 -9.60
CA ILE A 598 -24.07 8.14 -10.33
C ILE A 598 -24.68 8.71 -11.60
N LEU A 599 -25.05 9.97 -11.58
CA LEU A 599 -25.81 10.63 -12.64
C LEU A 599 -24.88 11.36 -13.60
N LYS A 600 -24.78 10.87 -14.83
CA LYS A 600 -24.11 11.55 -15.94
C LYS A 600 -25.12 12.39 -16.70
N LYS A 601 -24.80 13.67 -16.88
CA LYS A 601 -25.60 14.60 -17.69
C LYS A 601 -25.58 14.17 -19.15
N LEU A 602 -26.75 14.11 -19.81
CA LEU A 602 -26.91 13.76 -21.22
C LEU A 602 -26.73 14.97 -22.14
#